data_9ab2829682fcf409f6ceb1f4ea4152f3
#
_entry.id   9ab2829682fcf409f6ceb1f4ea4152f3
#
_cell.length_a   1.000
_cell.length_b   1.000
_cell.length_c   1.000
_cell.angle_alpha   90.00
_cell.angle_beta   90.00
_cell.angle_gamma   90.00
#
_symmetry.space_group_name_H-M   'P 1'
#
loop_
_entity.id
_entity.type
_entity.pdbx_description
1 polymer ?
#
loop_
_entity_poly.entity_id
_entity_poly.type
_entity_poly.pdbx_seq_one_letter_code
_entity_poly.pdbx_strand_id
1 'polypeptide(L)'
;MGLGRSSVGATFSLCRDTALGITGDKYGLNSDEGIGTLGTYISGSIFGTLFYSFLAPISLMIGFHPYALAMASGMGSASMMQAATAALVNAAPAYEEQILAYSATSGLLTSVTGVYMELFLALPLANLMYKKLHRPIEGLRAKVFGKKA
;
A
#
# COMPACT_ATOMS: atom_id res chain seq x y z
N MET A 1 -13.09 -5.73 16.50
CA MET A 1 -12.42 -4.46 16.75
C MET A 1 -13.27 -3.34 16.15
N GLY A 2 -13.61 -2.27 16.88
CA GLY A 2 -14.49 -1.20 16.38
C GLY A 2 -13.71 -0.07 15.73
N LEU A 3 -13.08 -0.31 14.60
CA LEU A 3 -12.29 0.70 13.89
C LEU A 3 -13.14 1.77 13.18
N GLY A 4 -14.49 1.60 13.15
CA GLY A 4 -15.36 2.59 12.53
C GLY A 4 -14.95 2.97 11.11
N ARG A 5 -14.99 4.25 10.78
CA ARG A 5 -14.61 4.76 9.44
C ARG A 5 -13.11 4.74 9.17
N SER A 6 -12.27 4.58 10.19
CA SER A 6 -10.82 4.37 10.00
C SER A 6 -10.52 3.15 9.13
N SER A 7 -11.41 2.14 9.13
CA SER A 7 -11.28 0.98 8.25
C SER A 7 -11.38 1.34 6.77
N VAL A 8 -12.13 2.36 6.39
CA VAL A 8 -12.24 2.82 5.00
C VAL A 8 -10.89 3.36 4.53
N GLY A 9 -10.28 4.26 5.31
CA GLY A 9 -8.96 4.81 4.99
C GLY A 9 -7.86 3.75 4.95
N ALA A 10 -7.92 2.75 5.86
CA ALA A 10 -6.92 1.68 5.92
C ALA A 10 -7.01 0.68 4.76
N THR A 11 -8.17 0.54 4.11
CA THR A 11 -8.41 -0.57 3.16
C THR A 11 -8.31 -0.18 1.68
N PHE A 12 -8.45 1.11 1.31
CA PHE A 12 -8.41 1.47 -0.11
C PHE A 12 -7.02 1.84 -0.64
N SER A 13 -6.00 1.75 0.19
CA SER A 13 -4.62 2.13 -0.13
C SER A 13 -3.98 1.13 -1.11
N LEU A 14 -4.07 1.41 -2.41
CA LEU A 14 -3.38 0.68 -3.48
C LEU A 14 -1.99 1.28 -3.74
N CYS A 15 -1.93 2.60 -3.91
CA CYS A 15 -0.70 3.39 -3.97
C CYS A 15 -0.62 4.26 -2.72
N ARG A 16 0.23 3.91 -1.77
CA ARG A 16 0.22 4.51 -0.44
C ARG A 16 0.41 6.02 -0.42
N ASP A 17 1.30 6.55 -1.25
CA ASP A 17 1.60 7.98 -1.29
C ASP A 17 0.40 8.76 -1.86
N THR A 18 -0.22 8.26 -2.91
CA THR A 18 -1.42 8.85 -3.52
C THR A 18 -2.66 8.71 -2.65
N ALA A 19 -2.82 7.55 -1.98
CA ALA A 19 -3.93 7.32 -1.05
C ALA A 19 -3.93 8.32 0.11
N LEU A 20 -2.74 8.66 0.63
CA LEU A 20 -2.60 9.67 1.68
C LEU A 20 -3.03 11.06 1.19
N GLY A 21 -2.62 11.44 -0.03
CA GLY A 21 -3.05 12.69 -0.67
C GLY A 21 -4.56 12.75 -0.86
N ILE A 22 -5.15 11.73 -1.50
CA ILE A 22 -6.60 11.65 -1.76
C ILE A 22 -7.41 11.70 -0.46
N THR A 23 -6.96 10.99 0.57
CA THR A 23 -7.66 10.99 1.86
C THR A 23 -7.54 12.34 2.55
N GLY A 24 -6.37 12.98 2.48
CA GLY A 24 -6.12 14.32 3.01
C GLY A 24 -7.03 15.35 2.37
N ASP A 25 -7.16 15.34 1.05
CA ASP A 25 -7.99 16.28 0.30
C ASP A 25 -9.49 16.04 0.51
N LYS A 26 -9.92 14.79 0.57
CA LYS A 26 -11.34 14.43 0.59
C LYS A 26 -11.95 14.39 1.99
N TYR A 27 -11.21 13.94 2.96
CA TYR A 27 -11.70 13.73 4.33
C TYR A 27 -10.94 14.54 5.39
N GLY A 28 -9.72 14.98 5.07
CA GLY A 28 -8.78 15.58 6.01
C GLY A 28 -7.96 14.52 6.75
N LEU A 29 -6.69 14.81 6.99
CA LEU A 29 -5.77 13.87 7.67
C LEU A 29 -6.14 13.58 9.13
N ASN A 30 -6.84 14.53 9.78
CA ASN A 30 -7.32 14.38 11.16
C ASN A 30 -8.66 13.66 11.26
N SER A 31 -9.27 13.25 10.14
CA SER A 31 -10.50 12.46 10.15
C SER A 31 -10.21 11.00 10.52
N ASP A 32 -11.26 10.26 10.84
CA ASP A 32 -11.14 8.81 11.09
C ASP A 32 -10.52 8.09 9.89
N GLU A 33 -10.91 8.46 8.66
CA GLU A 33 -10.35 7.93 7.43
C GLU A 33 -8.86 8.31 7.28
N GLY A 34 -8.51 9.56 7.58
CA GLY A 34 -7.13 10.04 7.56
C GLY A 34 -6.24 9.28 8.54
N ILE A 35 -6.68 9.09 9.76
CA ILE A 35 -5.97 8.31 10.79
C ILE A 35 -5.78 6.86 10.33
N GLY A 36 -6.81 6.25 9.72
CA GLY A 36 -6.71 4.91 9.16
C GLY A 36 -5.66 4.79 8.05
N THR A 37 -5.65 5.74 7.13
CA THR A 37 -4.67 5.79 6.03
C THR A 37 -3.25 6.03 6.56
N LEU A 38 -3.06 6.98 7.49
CA LEU A 38 -1.76 7.27 8.12
C LEU A 38 -1.21 6.06 8.86
N GLY A 39 -2.03 5.37 9.65
CA GLY A 39 -1.62 4.18 10.38
C GLY A 39 -1.12 3.08 9.46
N THR A 40 -1.85 2.83 8.36
CA THR A 40 -1.45 1.85 7.34
C THR A 40 -0.20 2.30 6.58
N TYR A 41 -0.09 3.60 6.27
CA TYR A 41 1.07 4.17 5.59
C TYR A 41 2.34 3.98 6.41
N ILE A 42 2.34 4.42 7.67
CA ILE A 42 3.52 4.35 8.55
C ILE A 42 3.93 2.90 8.80
N SER A 43 2.99 2.08 9.27
CA SER A 43 3.28 0.67 9.57
C SER A 43 3.77 -0.08 8.34
N GLY A 44 3.09 0.12 7.22
CA GLY A 44 3.46 -0.55 5.98
C GLY A 44 4.77 -0.05 5.39
N SER A 45 5.13 1.22 5.56
CA SER A 45 6.43 1.73 5.08
C SER A 45 7.58 1.11 5.87
N ILE A 46 7.46 1.01 7.20
CA ILE A 46 8.51 0.42 8.05
C ILE A 46 8.67 -1.07 7.74
N PHE A 47 7.60 -1.85 7.88
CA PHE A 47 7.69 -3.30 7.67
C PHE A 47 7.93 -3.67 6.21
N GLY A 48 7.34 -2.91 5.28
CA GLY A 48 7.49 -3.15 3.86
C GLY A 48 8.91 -2.90 3.37
N THR A 49 9.56 -1.80 3.77
CA THR A 49 10.95 -1.52 3.37
C THR A 49 11.89 -2.60 3.86
N LEU A 50 11.77 -3.03 5.11
CA LEU A 50 12.56 -4.14 5.65
C LEU A 50 12.32 -5.43 4.87
N PHE A 51 11.05 -5.79 4.67
CA PHE A 51 10.68 -7.02 3.96
C PHE A 51 11.23 -7.04 2.53
N TYR A 52 11.05 -5.95 1.77
CA TYR A 52 11.53 -5.89 0.39
C TYR A 52 13.06 -5.85 0.28
N SER A 53 13.75 -5.26 1.25
CA SER A 53 15.23 -5.28 1.29
C SER A 53 15.79 -6.70 1.40
N PHE A 54 15.09 -7.59 2.12
CA PHE A 54 15.49 -8.99 2.21
C PHE A 54 14.96 -9.84 1.07
N LEU A 55 13.73 -9.60 0.65
CA LEU A 55 13.07 -10.42 -0.37
C LEU A 55 13.74 -10.26 -1.74
N ALA A 56 14.19 -9.07 -2.10
CA ALA A 56 14.75 -8.79 -3.41
C ALA A 56 16.03 -9.62 -3.71
N PRO A 57 17.05 -9.67 -2.85
CA PRO A 57 18.21 -10.54 -3.05
C PRO A 57 17.87 -12.04 -3.03
N ILE A 58 16.96 -12.45 -2.14
CA ILE A 58 16.51 -13.85 -2.07
C ILE A 58 15.85 -14.27 -3.38
N SER A 59 15.04 -13.39 -3.97
CA SER A 59 14.39 -13.65 -5.25
C SER A 59 15.40 -13.82 -6.40
N LEU A 60 16.51 -13.07 -6.40
CA LEU A 60 17.62 -13.31 -7.33
C LEU A 60 18.24 -14.69 -7.15
N MET A 61 18.43 -15.13 -5.91
CA MET A 61 19.01 -16.46 -5.61
C MET A 61 18.08 -17.61 -6.07
N ILE A 62 16.77 -17.40 -6.08
CA ILE A 62 15.78 -18.38 -6.58
C ILE A 62 15.81 -18.47 -8.11
N GLY A 63 16.44 -17.50 -8.80
CA GLY A 63 16.62 -17.52 -10.25
C GLY A 63 15.73 -16.55 -11.02
N PHE A 64 15.08 -15.60 -10.35
CA PHE A 64 14.36 -14.53 -11.05
C PHE A 64 15.33 -13.56 -11.74
N HIS A 65 14.96 -13.13 -12.93
CA HIS A 65 15.79 -12.21 -13.69
C HIS A 65 15.81 -10.80 -13.06
N PRO A 66 16.99 -10.12 -12.97
CA PRO A 66 17.10 -8.80 -12.35
C PRO A 66 16.11 -7.76 -12.88
N TYR A 67 15.84 -7.75 -14.20
CA TYR A 67 14.90 -6.81 -14.82
C TYR A 67 13.45 -7.05 -14.38
N ALA A 68 13.04 -8.30 -14.22
CA ALA A 68 11.69 -8.62 -13.72
C ALA A 68 11.52 -8.17 -12.28
N LEU A 69 12.53 -8.36 -11.44
CA LEU A 69 12.53 -7.89 -10.06
C LEU A 69 12.56 -6.36 -9.95
N ALA A 70 13.31 -5.70 -10.82
CA ALA A 70 13.33 -4.24 -10.92
C ALA A 70 11.95 -3.68 -11.28
N MET A 71 11.29 -4.25 -12.28
CA MET A 71 9.91 -3.89 -12.63
C MET A 71 8.93 -4.14 -11.49
N ALA A 72 9.04 -5.27 -10.79
CA ALA A 72 8.21 -5.60 -9.65
C ALA A 72 8.41 -4.64 -8.48
N SER A 73 9.63 -4.14 -8.26
CA SER A 73 9.92 -3.20 -7.16
C SER A 73 9.15 -1.88 -7.29
N GLY A 74 8.88 -1.42 -8.51
CA GLY A 74 8.15 -0.18 -8.78
C GLY A 74 6.66 -0.22 -8.45
N MET A 75 6.10 -1.39 -8.13
CA MET A 75 4.69 -1.54 -7.77
C MET A 75 4.37 -1.20 -6.29
N GLY A 76 5.36 -0.89 -5.49
CA GLY A 76 5.19 -0.49 -4.09
C GLY A 76 5.13 1.02 -3.89
N SER A 77 5.22 1.45 -2.63
CA SER A 77 5.47 2.86 -2.32
C SER A 77 6.90 3.26 -2.69
N ALA A 78 7.15 4.56 -2.85
CA ALA A 78 8.47 5.07 -3.20
C ALA A 78 9.58 4.56 -2.27
N SER A 79 9.31 4.49 -0.96
CA SER A 79 10.27 3.99 0.03
C SER A 79 10.57 2.50 -0.13
N MET A 80 9.56 1.67 -0.42
CA MET A 80 9.75 0.25 -0.67
C MET A 80 10.47 -0.01 -1.99
N MET A 81 10.11 0.74 -3.04
CA MET A 81 10.79 0.69 -4.33
C MET A 81 12.29 0.98 -4.17
N GLN A 82 12.63 2.06 -3.48
CA GLN A 82 14.03 2.43 -3.24
C GLN A 82 14.78 1.35 -2.46
N ALA A 83 14.18 0.80 -1.41
CA ALA A 83 14.79 -0.26 -0.61
C ALA A 83 15.04 -1.55 -1.43
N ALA A 84 14.05 -1.98 -2.21
CA ALA A 84 14.19 -3.14 -3.09
C ALA A 84 15.22 -2.89 -4.20
N THR A 85 15.18 -1.72 -4.84
CA THR A 85 16.10 -1.35 -5.92
C THR A 85 17.53 -1.30 -5.43
N ALA A 86 17.80 -0.67 -4.27
CA ALA A 86 19.12 -0.62 -3.68
C ALA A 86 19.64 -2.03 -3.32
N ALA A 87 18.78 -2.89 -2.78
CA ALA A 87 19.15 -4.28 -2.48
C ALA A 87 19.46 -5.09 -3.76
N LEU A 88 18.70 -4.87 -4.85
CA LEU A 88 18.96 -5.51 -6.15
C LEU A 88 20.27 -5.02 -6.78
N VAL A 89 20.56 -3.73 -6.75
CA VAL A 89 21.83 -3.15 -7.25
C VAL A 89 23.01 -3.73 -6.50
N ASN A 90 22.93 -3.81 -5.18
CA ASN A 90 23.99 -4.40 -4.37
C ASN A 90 24.20 -5.90 -4.67
N ALA A 91 23.12 -6.63 -4.96
CA ALA A 91 23.20 -8.07 -5.25
C ALA A 91 23.59 -8.38 -6.70
N ALA A 92 23.32 -7.47 -7.63
CA ALA A 92 23.59 -7.65 -9.07
C ALA A 92 24.14 -6.35 -9.71
N PRO A 93 25.33 -5.87 -9.31
CA PRO A 93 25.89 -4.58 -9.75
C PRO A 93 26.13 -4.49 -11.26
N ALA A 94 26.31 -5.63 -11.94
CA ALA A 94 26.45 -5.66 -13.38
C ALA A 94 25.20 -5.16 -14.15
N TYR A 95 24.05 -5.08 -13.49
CA TYR A 95 22.77 -4.64 -14.05
C TYR A 95 22.25 -3.33 -13.44
N GLU A 96 23.09 -2.56 -12.77
CA GLU A 96 22.71 -1.36 -12.00
C GLU A 96 21.88 -0.38 -12.84
N GLU A 97 22.37 0.06 -13.99
CA GLU A 97 21.66 1.02 -14.85
C GLU A 97 20.26 0.52 -15.25
N GLN A 98 20.16 -0.74 -15.64
CA GLN A 98 18.90 -1.33 -16.06
C GLN A 98 17.93 -1.50 -14.88
N ILE A 99 18.43 -1.92 -13.72
CA ILE A 99 17.62 -2.04 -12.51
C ILE A 99 17.03 -0.67 -12.13
N LEU A 100 17.84 0.38 -12.14
CA LEU A 100 17.38 1.74 -11.85
C LEU A 100 16.33 2.23 -12.86
N ALA A 101 16.59 2.02 -14.17
CA ALA A 101 15.70 2.44 -15.24
C ALA A 101 14.34 1.72 -15.18
N TYR A 102 14.34 0.39 -15.05
CA TYR A 102 13.12 -0.39 -14.99
C TYR A 102 12.30 -0.12 -13.72
N SER A 103 12.96 0.03 -12.59
CA SER A 103 12.34 0.36 -11.32
C SER A 103 11.65 1.73 -11.38
N ALA A 104 12.35 2.76 -11.87
CA ALA A 104 11.81 4.10 -12.03
C ALA A 104 10.63 4.14 -13.01
N THR A 105 10.75 3.46 -14.16
CA THR A 105 9.68 3.37 -15.16
C THR A 105 8.44 2.70 -14.58
N SER A 106 8.60 1.59 -13.90
CA SER A 106 7.50 0.87 -13.25
C SER A 106 6.85 1.74 -12.16
N GLY A 107 7.64 2.45 -11.36
CA GLY A 107 7.14 3.36 -10.32
C GLY A 107 6.30 4.49 -10.90
N LEU A 108 6.74 5.09 -12.01
CA LEU A 108 5.97 6.14 -12.71
C LEU A 108 4.64 5.60 -13.24
N LEU A 109 4.66 4.45 -13.92
CA LEU A 109 3.44 3.82 -14.43
C LEU A 109 2.46 3.48 -13.31
N THR A 110 2.97 2.93 -12.21
CA THR A 110 2.16 2.59 -11.03
C THR A 110 1.55 3.84 -10.40
N SER A 111 2.32 4.92 -10.28
CA SER A 111 1.81 6.17 -9.69
C SER A 111 0.68 6.77 -10.52
N VAL A 112 0.84 6.82 -11.84
CA VAL A 112 -0.19 7.36 -12.74
C VAL A 112 -1.45 6.49 -12.72
N THR A 113 -1.32 5.18 -12.90
CA THR A 113 -2.47 4.28 -12.90
C THR A 113 -3.11 4.17 -11.51
N GLY A 114 -2.31 4.22 -10.46
CA GLY A 114 -2.75 4.13 -9.07
C GLY A 114 -3.75 5.22 -8.70
N VAL A 115 -3.48 6.49 -9.07
CA VAL A 115 -4.40 7.61 -8.79
C VAL A 115 -5.79 7.34 -9.36
N TYR A 116 -5.87 6.92 -10.63
CA TYR A 116 -7.15 6.62 -11.27
C TYR A 116 -7.86 5.44 -10.62
N MET A 117 -7.12 4.38 -10.33
CA MET A 117 -7.68 3.19 -9.68
C MET A 117 -8.18 3.50 -8.26
N GLU A 118 -7.49 4.32 -7.51
CA GLU A 118 -7.89 4.72 -6.17
C GLU A 118 -9.13 5.60 -6.17
N LEU A 119 -9.18 6.61 -7.05
CA LEU A 119 -10.31 7.54 -7.11
C LEU A 119 -11.58 6.89 -7.63
N PHE A 120 -11.49 6.11 -8.71
CA PHE A 120 -12.66 5.62 -9.43
C PHE A 120 -13.12 4.22 -8.98
N LEU A 121 -12.22 3.39 -8.47
CA LEU A 121 -12.53 2.02 -8.06
C LEU A 121 -12.39 1.79 -6.56
N ALA A 122 -11.21 2.02 -6.00
CA ALA A 122 -10.91 1.59 -4.64
C ALA A 122 -11.72 2.37 -3.61
N LEU A 123 -11.78 3.69 -3.71
CA LEU A 123 -12.50 4.53 -2.76
C LEU A 123 -14.02 4.35 -2.80
N PRO A 124 -14.70 4.33 -3.98
CA PRO A 124 -16.12 4.01 -4.06
C PRO A 124 -16.43 2.61 -3.53
N LEU A 125 -15.59 1.62 -3.88
CA LEU A 125 -15.77 0.24 -3.45
C LEU A 125 -15.62 0.11 -1.93
N ALA A 126 -14.60 0.72 -1.34
CA ALA A 126 -14.40 0.73 0.11
C ALA A 126 -15.58 1.34 0.86
N ASN A 127 -16.10 2.48 0.38
CA ASN A 127 -17.29 3.11 0.95
C ASN A 127 -18.55 2.24 0.80
N LEU A 128 -18.73 1.58 -0.33
CA LEU A 128 -19.87 0.68 -0.57
C LEU A 128 -19.79 -0.56 0.33
N MET A 129 -18.61 -1.16 0.44
CA MET A 129 -18.37 -2.29 1.35
C MET A 129 -18.60 -1.89 2.81
N TYR A 130 -18.10 -0.74 3.21
CA TYR A 130 -18.34 -0.22 4.56
C TYR A 130 -19.84 -0.09 4.85
N LYS A 131 -20.60 0.54 3.96
CA LYS A 131 -22.05 0.69 4.11
C LYS A 131 -22.79 -0.64 4.22
N LYS A 132 -22.37 -1.64 3.45
CA LYS A 132 -23.00 -2.98 3.46
C LYS A 132 -22.62 -3.82 4.67
N LEU A 133 -21.35 -3.79 5.08
CA LEU A 133 -20.82 -4.66 6.13
C LEU A 133 -20.91 -4.07 7.54
N HIS A 134 -20.95 -2.75 7.67
CA HIS A 134 -20.97 -2.10 8.98
C HIS A 134 -22.17 -2.52 9.82
N ARG A 135 -23.38 -2.49 9.26
CA ARG A 135 -24.64 -2.86 9.97
C ARG A 135 -24.65 -4.31 10.46
N PRO A 136 -24.38 -5.35 9.63
CA PRO A 136 -24.38 -6.72 10.12
C PRO A 136 -23.25 -7.02 11.11
N ILE A 137 -22.08 -6.40 10.93
CA ILE A 137 -20.94 -6.60 11.84
C ILE A 137 -21.21 -5.96 13.21
N GLU A 138 -21.80 -4.78 13.27
CA GLU A 138 -22.21 -4.18 14.55
C GLU A 138 -23.29 -5.00 15.26
N GLY A 139 -24.25 -5.54 14.51
CA GLY A 139 -25.27 -6.44 15.07
C GLY A 139 -24.65 -7.73 15.64
N LEU A 140 -23.69 -8.32 14.96
CA LEU A 140 -22.94 -9.49 15.46
C LEU A 140 -22.08 -9.14 16.68
N ARG A 141 -21.42 -7.99 16.66
CA ARG A 141 -20.62 -7.51 17.78
C ARG A 141 -21.46 -7.26 19.03
N ALA A 142 -22.62 -6.63 18.89
CA ALA A 142 -23.55 -6.42 19.98
C ALA A 142 -24.05 -7.74 20.59
N LYS A 143 -24.20 -8.79 19.78
CA LYS A 143 -24.59 -10.14 20.24
C LYS A 143 -23.45 -10.89 20.93
N VAL A 144 -22.19 -10.73 20.46
CA VAL A 144 -21.04 -11.51 20.98
C VAL A 144 -20.39 -10.83 22.19
N PHE A 145 -20.29 -9.51 22.21
CA PHE A 145 -19.53 -8.78 23.25
C PHE A 145 -20.40 -8.00 24.23
N GLY A 146 -21.74 -8.10 24.14
CA GLY A 146 -22.65 -7.31 24.94
C GLY A 146 -22.57 -5.81 24.61
N LYS A 147 -23.69 -5.13 24.71
CA LYS A 147 -23.81 -3.68 24.53
C LYS A 147 -22.99 -2.98 25.63
N LYS A 148 -21.72 -2.62 25.36
CA LYS A 148 -21.07 -1.64 26.23
C LYS A 148 -21.74 -0.30 25.99
N ALA A 149 -22.41 0.15 27.03
CA ALA A 149 -23.01 1.47 27.15
C ALA A 149 -21.94 2.56 26.98
#